data_1051d9c1ef94cccea24faff159e498d1
#
_entry.id   1051d9c1ef94cccea24faff159e498d1
#
_cell.length_a   1.000
_cell.length_b   1.000
_cell.length_c   1.000
_cell.angle_alpha   90.00
_cell.angle_beta   90.00
_cell.angle_gamma   90.00
#
_symmetry.space_group_name_H-M   'P 1'
#
loop_
_entity.id
_entity.type
_entity.pdbx_description
1 polymer ?
#
loop_
_entity_poly.entity_id
_entity_poly.type
_entity_poly.pdbx_seq_one_letter_code
_entity_poly.pdbx_strand_id
1 'polypeptide(L)'
;IHPTNGYVFLQGKDEFLSQIQCGMFKGKNRAVFVDKREYTGPLWQQIEDTFQFALRNIHLGARIEGIYRQDIYELPPDSIRELIINAVMNCSFLQNSHIQVAVYDDRLEITSPGGLLPGMTNERRIFKDSKPCTGACLSVYEYD
;
A
#
# COMPACT_ATOMS: atom_id res chain seq x y z
N ILE A 1 32.87 -0.28 -12.17
CA ILE A 1 31.42 0.03 -12.36
C ILE A 1 30.82 0.18 -10.97
N HIS A 2 30.35 1.37 -10.64
CA HIS A 2 29.67 1.62 -9.38
C HIS A 2 28.15 1.37 -9.59
N PRO A 3 27.47 0.65 -8.66
CA PRO A 3 26.03 0.45 -8.75
C PRO A 3 25.30 1.78 -8.59
N THR A 4 24.21 1.96 -9.31
CA THR A 4 23.33 3.12 -9.12
C THR A 4 22.51 2.96 -7.83
N ASN A 5 22.04 4.09 -7.26
CA ASN A 5 21.16 4.04 -6.08
C ASN A 5 19.92 3.17 -6.35
N GLY A 6 19.35 3.24 -7.55
CA GLY A 6 18.21 2.38 -7.93
C GLY A 6 18.51 0.89 -7.85
N TYR A 7 19.72 0.47 -8.24
CA TYR A 7 20.13 -0.93 -8.11
C TYR A 7 20.26 -1.36 -6.64
N VAL A 8 20.79 -0.48 -5.79
CA VAL A 8 20.92 -0.76 -4.34
C VAL A 8 19.54 -0.94 -3.71
N PHE A 9 18.56 -0.10 -4.06
CA PHE A 9 17.17 -0.22 -3.60
C PHE A 9 16.49 -1.49 -4.10
N LEU A 10 16.66 -1.83 -5.38
CA LEU A 10 16.09 -3.07 -5.93
C LEU A 10 16.60 -4.31 -5.24
N GLN A 11 17.87 -4.31 -4.83
CA GLN A 11 18.51 -5.43 -4.11
C GLN A 11 18.18 -5.46 -2.61
N GLY A 12 17.59 -4.39 -2.07
CA GLY A 12 17.26 -4.28 -0.64
C GLY A 12 18.49 -4.32 0.27
N LYS A 13 19.62 -3.85 -0.23
CA LYS A 13 20.88 -3.84 0.55
C LYS A 13 20.93 -2.73 1.59
N ASP A 14 20.06 -1.74 1.48
CA ASP A 14 19.92 -0.68 2.46
C ASP A 14 18.57 -0.84 3.17
N GLU A 15 18.59 -1.55 4.30
CA GLU A 15 17.42 -1.82 5.11
C GLU A 15 16.78 -0.54 5.66
N PHE A 16 17.54 0.55 5.74
CA PHE A 16 17.06 1.82 6.27
C PHE A 16 16.17 2.59 5.29
N LEU A 17 16.44 2.47 4.00
CA LEU A 17 15.77 3.24 2.95
C LEU A 17 14.69 2.43 2.23
N SER A 18 14.77 1.11 2.28
CA SER A 18 13.88 0.20 1.56
C SER A 18 13.09 -0.67 2.52
N GLN A 19 12.07 -0.09 3.15
CA GLN A 19 11.20 -0.78 4.08
C GLN A 19 9.74 -0.43 3.84
N ILE A 20 8.88 -1.45 3.79
CA ILE A 20 7.42 -1.29 3.76
C ILE A 20 6.86 -1.74 5.11
N GLN A 21 6.15 -0.84 5.76
CA GLN A 21 5.48 -1.09 7.03
C GLN A 21 4.00 -1.38 6.79
N CYS A 22 3.54 -2.53 7.26
CA CYS A 22 2.15 -2.94 7.16
C CYS A 22 1.52 -3.02 8.55
N GLY A 23 0.30 -2.53 8.67
CA GLY A 23 -0.47 -2.59 9.92
C GLY A 23 -1.91 -2.96 9.68
N MET A 24 -2.46 -3.81 10.54
CA MET A 24 -3.90 -4.08 10.62
C MET A 24 -4.46 -3.42 11.87
N PHE A 25 -5.54 -2.68 11.70
CA PHE A 25 -6.22 -1.95 12.77
C PHE A 25 -7.66 -2.43 12.87
N LYS A 26 -8.14 -2.56 14.10
CA LYS A 26 -9.56 -2.85 14.36
C LYS A 26 -10.33 -1.54 14.47
N GLY A 27 -11.44 -1.46 13.75
CA GLY A 27 -12.26 -0.25 13.69
C GLY A 27 -11.79 0.73 12.62
N LYS A 28 -12.20 1.99 12.77
CA LYS A 28 -11.98 3.07 11.78
C LYS A 28 -10.77 3.96 12.07
N ASN A 29 -10.06 3.70 13.16
CA ASN A 29 -8.94 4.53 13.62
C ASN A 29 -7.74 3.67 14.03
N ARG A 30 -6.56 4.28 14.10
CA ARG A 30 -5.30 3.63 14.52
C ARG A 30 -5.23 3.34 16.04
N ALA A 31 -6.37 3.27 16.74
CA ALA A 31 -6.41 3.12 18.19
C ALA A 31 -6.11 1.68 18.66
N VAL A 32 -6.56 0.69 17.91
CA VAL A 32 -6.38 -0.72 18.26
C VAL A 32 -5.58 -1.42 17.17
N PHE A 33 -4.36 -1.77 17.53
CA PHE A 33 -3.43 -2.52 16.69
C PHE A 33 -3.73 -4.01 16.79
N VAL A 34 -3.87 -4.70 15.65
CA VAL A 34 -4.11 -6.16 15.61
C VAL A 34 -2.86 -6.90 15.15
N ASP A 35 -2.24 -6.47 14.05
CA ASP A 35 -1.01 -7.06 13.52
C ASP A 35 -0.12 -5.97 12.90
N LYS A 36 1.19 -6.14 13.02
CA LYS A 36 2.20 -5.28 12.40
C LYS A 36 3.26 -6.14 11.73
N ARG A 37 3.61 -5.76 10.52
CA ARG A 37 4.71 -6.36 9.76
C ARG A 37 5.59 -5.27 9.17
N GLU A 38 6.88 -5.58 9.12
CA GLU A 38 7.89 -4.75 8.46
C GLU A 38 8.62 -5.63 7.48
N TYR A 39 8.59 -5.24 6.21
CA TYR A 39 9.21 -6.00 5.13
C TYR A 39 10.47 -5.28 4.67
N THR A 40 11.57 -6.01 4.66
CA THR A 40 12.90 -5.57 4.21
C THR A 40 13.43 -6.51 3.15
N GLY A 41 14.58 -6.21 2.57
CA GLY A 41 15.18 -7.03 1.53
C GLY A 41 14.84 -6.54 0.11
N PRO A 42 14.94 -7.39 -0.91
CA PRO A 42 14.70 -7.02 -2.28
C PRO A 42 13.31 -6.40 -2.48
N LEU A 43 13.24 -5.26 -3.19
CA LEU A 43 12.02 -4.48 -3.31
C LEU A 43 10.85 -5.27 -3.93
N TRP A 44 11.16 -6.13 -4.91
CA TRP A 44 10.16 -7.01 -5.53
C TRP A 44 9.55 -7.99 -4.52
N GLN A 45 10.37 -8.49 -3.56
CA GLN A 45 9.88 -9.38 -2.50
C GLN A 45 9.01 -8.62 -1.51
N GLN A 46 9.42 -7.41 -1.13
CA GLN A 46 8.61 -6.54 -0.24
C GLN A 46 7.23 -6.24 -0.83
N ILE A 47 7.15 -5.99 -2.15
CA ILE A 47 5.87 -5.77 -2.85
C ILE A 47 4.98 -7.01 -2.72
N GLU A 48 5.53 -8.20 -2.98
CA GLU A 48 4.77 -9.44 -2.91
C GLU A 48 4.30 -9.75 -1.48
N ASP A 49 5.19 -9.61 -0.50
CA ASP A 49 4.86 -9.85 0.91
C ASP A 49 3.80 -8.86 1.43
N THR A 50 3.89 -7.59 1.00
CA THR A 50 2.89 -6.56 1.31
C THR A 50 1.53 -6.88 0.67
N PHE A 51 1.53 -7.34 -0.57
CA PHE A 51 0.33 -7.76 -1.27
C PHE A 51 -0.35 -8.94 -0.56
N GLN A 52 0.43 -9.94 -0.18
CA GLN A 52 -0.07 -11.09 0.58
C GLN A 52 -0.59 -10.69 1.97
N PHE A 53 0.05 -9.71 2.63
CA PHE A 53 -0.46 -9.15 3.88
C PHE A 53 -1.81 -8.48 3.67
N ALA A 54 -1.95 -7.63 2.66
CA ALA A 54 -3.21 -6.95 2.35
C ALA A 54 -4.33 -7.95 2.07
N LEU A 55 -4.10 -8.95 1.20
CA LEU A 55 -5.10 -9.98 0.86
C LEU A 55 -5.57 -10.78 2.07
N ARG A 56 -4.68 -11.11 3.01
CA ARG A 56 -5.05 -11.87 4.22
C ARG A 56 -5.89 -11.07 5.20
N ASN A 57 -5.75 -9.76 5.19
CA ASN A 57 -6.37 -8.88 6.17
C ASN A 57 -7.59 -8.11 5.62
N ILE A 58 -7.79 -8.10 4.31
CA ILE A 58 -9.00 -7.55 3.69
C ILE A 58 -10.12 -8.58 3.80
N HIS A 59 -11.30 -8.10 4.18
CA HIS A 59 -12.47 -8.96 4.33
C HIS A 59 -12.89 -9.58 2.99
N LEU A 60 -13.30 -10.83 3.07
CA LEU A 60 -13.92 -11.56 1.96
C LEU A 60 -15.43 -11.36 2.06
N GLY A 61 -16.01 -10.61 1.13
CA GLY A 61 -17.45 -10.59 0.92
C GLY A 61 -17.91 -11.94 0.33
N ALA A 62 -19.05 -12.43 0.73
CA ALA A 62 -19.66 -13.62 0.15
C ALA A 62 -20.79 -13.20 -0.79
N ARG A 63 -20.64 -13.45 -2.08
CA ARG A 63 -21.73 -13.34 -3.06
C ARG A 63 -22.35 -14.70 -3.28
N ILE A 64 -23.67 -14.79 -3.08
CA ILE A 64 -24.43 -16.00 -3.33
C ILE A 64 -25.11 -15.87 -4.69
N GLU A 65 -24.64 -16.63 -5.68
CA GLU A 65 -25.30 -16.76 -6.98
C GLU A 65 -25.87 -18.18 -7.12
N GLY A 66 -27.19 -18.30 -6.96
CA GLY A 66 -27.89 -19.59 -6.99
C GLY A 66 -27.50 -20.48 -5.82
N ILE A 67 -26.98 -21.69 -6.11
CA ILE A 67 -26.53 -22.68 -5.12
C ILE A 67 -25.04 -22.59 -4.80
N TYR A 68 -24.31 -21.69 -5.47
CA TYR A 68 -22.85 -21.51 -5.30
C TYR A 68 -22.56 -20.26 -4.49
N ARG A 69 -21.72 -20.43 -3.45
CA ARG A 69 -21.09 -19.33 -2.73
C ARG A 69 -19.76 -19.01 -3.40
N GLN A 70 -19.60 -17.77 -3.84
CA GLN A 70 -18.31 -17.24 -4.26
C GLN A 70 -17.80 -16.25 -3.22
N ASP A 71 -16.62 -16.52 -2.68
CA ASP A 71 -15.94 -15.58 -1.82
C ASP A 71 -15.24 -14.54 -2.72
N ILE A 72 -15.71 -13.30 -2.65
CA ILE A 72 -15.20 -12.18 -3.46
C ILE A 72 -14.48 -11.22 -2.51
N TYR A 73 -13.26 -10.82 -2.85
CA TYR A 73 -12.59 -9.74 -2.14
C TYR A 73 -13.37 -8.43 -2.32
N GLU A 74 -13.54 -7.66 -1.26
CA GLU A 74 -14.16 -6.32 -1.30
C GLU A 74 -13.40 -5.36 -2.23
N LEU A 75 -12.07 -5.56 -2.34
CA LEU A 75 -11.22 -4.89 -3.33
C LEU A 75 -10.65 -5.91 -4.32
N PRO A 76 -10.64 -5.59 -5.63
CA PRO A 76 -10.00 -6.45 -6.63
C PRO A 76 -8.51 -6.62 -6.33
N PRO A 77 -7.99 -7.87 -6.27
CA PRO A 77 -6.58 -8.12 -5.99
C PRO A 77 -5.61 -7.39 -6.92
N ASP A 78 -5.95 -7.30 -8.20
CA ASP A 78 -5.13 -6.60 -9.20
C ASP A 78 -5.00 -5.10 -8.88
N SER A 79 -6.08 -4.47 -8.40
CA SER A 79 -6.06 -3.07 -7.98
C SER A 79 -5.17 -2.85 -6.76
N ILE A 80 -5.22 -3.75 -5.79
CA ILE A 80 -4.35 -3.69 -4.59
C ILE A 80 -2.89 -3.79 -5.01
N ARG A 81 -2.56 -4.74 -5.89
CA ARG A 81 -1.20 -4.92 -6.40
C ARG A 81 -0.70 -3.67 -7.12
N GLU A 82 -1.53 -3.10 -8.00
CA GLU A 82 -1.18 -1.88 -8.74
C GLU A 82 -0.92 -0.71 -7.81
N LEU A 83 -1.71 -0.56 -6.76
CA LEU A 83 -1.53 0.49 -5.76
C LEU A 83 -0.22 0.38 -4.99
N ILE A 84 0.14 -0.82 -4.57
CA ILE A 84 1.41 -1.07 -3.88
C ILE A 84 2.58 -0.74 -4.82
N ILE A 85 2.51 -1.19 -6.08
CA ILE A 85 3.52 -0.87 -7.09
C ILE A 85 3.61 0.64 -7.30
N ASN A 86 2.48 1.33 -7.45
CA ASN A 86 2.45 2.79 -7.63
C ASN A 86 3.02 3.53 -6.41
N ALA A 87 2.76 3.07 -5.21
CA ALA A 87 3.34 3.64 -3.99
C ALA A 87 4.87 3.51 -3.98
N VAL A 88 5.39 2.37 -4.40
CA VAL A 88 6.84 2.11 -4.50
C VAL A 88 7.47 2.96 -5.61
N MET A 89 6.86 3.01 -6.78
CA MET A 89 7.39 3.75 -7.95
C MET A 89 7.44 5.26 -7.73
N ASN A 90 6.53 5.80 -6.93
CA ASN A 90 6.43 7.23 -6.62
C ASN A 90 7.03 7.60 -5.26
N CYS A 91 7.66 6.65 -4.57
CA CYS A 91 8.28 6.88 -3.28
C CYS A 91 9.51 7.76 -3.40
N SER A 92 9.60 8.80 -2.56
CA SER A 92 10.83 9.57 -2.40
C SER A 92 11.71 8.93 -1.34
N PHE A 93 12.68 8.14 -1.76
CA PHE A 93 13.66 7.50 -0.88
C PHE A 93 14.66 8.51 -0.23
N LEU A 94 14.60 9.79 -0.58
CA LEU A 94 15.38 10.85 0.05
C LEU A 94 14.79 11.33 1.37
N GLN A 95 13.53 11.01 1.62
CA GLN A 95 12.88 11.30 2.89
C GLN A 95 13.06 10.09 3.81
N ASN A 96 13.54 10.30 5.03
CA ASN A 96 13.66 9.26 6.06
C ASN A 96 12.27 8.79 6.54
N SER A 97 11.48 8.25 5.64
CA SER A 97 10.13 7.76 5.90
C SER A 97 9.86 6.52 5.05
N HIS A 98 9.03 5.64 5.54
CA HIS A 98 8.72 4.36 4.92
C HIS A 98 7.35 4.38 4.26
N ILE A 99 7.16 3.53 3.27
CA ILE A 99 5.83 3.26 2.72
C ILE A 99 5.02 2.57 3.82
N GLN A 100 3.80 3.03 4.05
CA GLN A 100 2.90 2.49 5.05
C GLN A 100 1.64 1.94 4.37
N VAL A 101 1.29 0.71 4.70
CA VAL A 101 0.05 0.06 4.27
C VAL A 101 -0.77 -0.25 5.52
N ALA A 102 -1.92 0.36 5.63
CA ALA A 102 -2.82 0.21 6.78
C ALA A 102 -4.17 -0.37 6.33
N VAL A 103 -4.50 -1.52 6.87
CA VAL A 103 -5.79 -2.19 6.66
C VAL A 103 -6.70 -1.90 7.86
N TYR A 104 -7.89 -1.39 7.59
CA TYR A 104 -8.94 -1.13 8.56
C TYR A 104 -10.16 -2.01 8.26
N ASP A 105 -11.14 -1.97 9.13
CA ASP A 105 -12.39 -2.71 8.93
C ASP A 105 -13.20 -2.17 7.73
N ASP A 106 -12.99 -0.92 7.33
CA ASP A 106 -13.77 -0.22 6.30
C ASP A 106 -12.94 0.31 5.12
N ARG A 107 -11.62 0.18 5.15
CA ARG A 107 -10.75 0.74 4.10
C ARG A 107 -9.34 0.20 4.12
N LEU A 108 -8.67 0.37 3.00
CA LEU A 108 -7.22 0.20 2.82
C LEU A 108 -6.58 1.57 2.60
N GLU A 109 -5.58 1.93 3.39
CA GLU A 109 -4.77 3.14 3.21
C GLU A 109 -3.34 2.76 2.81
N ILE A 110 -2.84 3.36 1.74
CA ILE A 110 -1.44 3.23 1.33
C ILE A 110 -0.83 4.63 1.29
N THR A 111 0.18 4.85 2.12
CA THR A 111 0.90 6.12 2.23
C THR A 111 2.32 5.94 1.73
N SER A 112 2.72 6.74 0.74
CA SER A 112 4.08 6.76 0.19
C SER A 112 4.75 8.11 0.49
N PRO A 113 5.99 8.11 1.00
CA PRO A 113 6.76 9.35 1.17
C PRO A 113 6.99 10.04 -0.16
N GLY A 114 6.80 11.36 -0.17
CA GLY A 114 6.99 12.16 -1.37
C GLY A 114 5.84 13.13 -1.58
N GLY A 115 6.01 14.02 -2.55
CA GLY A 115 5.00 14.97 -2.99
C GLY A 115 4.51 14.63 -4.40
N LEU A 116 3.48 15.33 -4.84
CA LEU A 116 3.05 15.31 -6.24
C LEU A 116 4.16 15.89 -7.12
N LEU A 117 4.31 15.32 -8.30
CA LEU A 117 5.21 15.90 -9.31
C LEU A 117 4.81 17.32 -9.66
N PRO A 118 5.78 18.22 -9.97
CA PRO A 118 5.48 19.59 -10.37
C PRO A 118 4.46 19.62 -11.51
N GLY A 119 3.38 20.39 -11.34
CA GLY A 119 2.30 20.50 -12.31
C GLY A 119 1.16 19.44 -12.17
N MET A 120 1.27 18.50 -11.26
CA MET A 120 0.15 17.63 -10.90
C MET A 120 -0.70 18.26 -9.79
N THR A 121 -2.01 18.30 -10.04
CA THR A 121 -3.01 18.69 -9.03
C THR A 121 -3.78 17.46 -8.56
N ASN A 122 -4.38 17.54 -7.36
CA ASN A 122 -5.21 16.46 -6.82
C ASN A 122 -6.39 16.07 -7.73
N GLU A 123 -6.84 16.98 -8.60
CA GLU A 123 -7.92 16.76 -9.56
C GLU A 123 -7.56 15.83 -10.72
N ARG A 124 -6.26 15.63 -10.99
CA ARG A 124 -5.77 14.72 -12.05
C ARG A 124 -5.48 13.30 -11.56
N ARG A 125 -5.82 12.98 -10.32
CA ARG A 125 -5.73 11.61 -9.84
C ARG A 125 -6.82 10.76 -10.48
N ILE A 126 -6.42 9.67 -11.10
CA ILE A 126 -7.29 8.71 -11.82
C ILE A 126 -8.21 7.95 -10.84
N PHE A 127 -7.93 8.01 -9.53
CA PHE A 127 -8.68 7.29 -8.51
C PHE A 127 -9.69 8.23 -7.82
N LYS A 128 -10.95 7.96 -8.00
CA LYS A 128 -12.08 8.79 -7.60
C LYS A 128 -12.22 9.02 -6.09
N ASP A 129 -11.59 8.19 -5.26
CA ASP A 129 -11.84 8.13 -3.81
C ASP A 129 -10.61 8.40 -2.93
N SER A 130 -9.55 8.99 -3.48
CA SER A 130 -8.37 9.34 -2.70
C SER A 130 -8.47 10.74 -2.06
N LYS A 131 -8.39 10.81 -0.73
CA LYS A 131 -8.29 12.09 -0.01
C LYS A 131 -6.88 12.67 -0.13
N PRO A 132 -6.73 13.98 -0.38
CA PRO A 132 -5.42 14.60 -0.47
C PRO A 132 -4.75 14.65 0.90
N CYS A 133 -3.51 14.21 1.00
CA CYS A 133 -2.65 14.40 2.17
C CYS A 133 -1.53 15.37 1.88
N THR A 134 -1.29 16.27 2.82
CA THR A 134 -0.15 17.19 2.79
C THR A 134 1.13 16.44 3.12
N GLY A 135 2.06 16.35 2.17
CA GLY A 135 3.41 15.82 2.39
C GLY A 135 3.63 14.32 2.15
N ALA A 136 2.59 13.57 1.83
CA ALA A 136 2.70 12.17 1.42
C ALA A 136 1.66 11.84 0.35
N CYS A 137 1.97 10.92 -0.56
CA CYS A 137 0.97 10.40 -1.48
C CYS A 137 0.15 9.34 -0.74
N LEU A 138 -1.15 9.60 -0.52
CA LEU A 138 -2.08 8.69 0.15
C LEU A 138 -3.09 8.17 -0.86
N SER A 139 -3.25 6.86 -0.91
CA SER A 139 -4.37 6.19 -1.60
C SER A 139 -5.27 5.55 -0.55
N VAL A 140 -6.52 5.98 -0.52
CA VAL A 140 -7.55 5.45 0.40
C VAL A 140 -8.63 4.78 -0.44
N TYR A 141 -8.96 3.55 -0.07
CA TYR A 141 -10.07 2.78 -0.62
C TYR A 141 -11.03 2.46 0.51
N GLU A 142 -12.21 2.99 0.43
CA GLU A 142 -13.29 2.67 1.34
C GLU A 142 -14.04 1.45 0.79
N TYR A 143 -14.45 0.54 1.67
CA TYR A 143 -15.31 -0.60 1.36
C TYR A 143 -16.76 -0.14 1.46
N ASP A 144 -17.58 -0.50 0.48
CA ASP A 144 -19.03 -0.30 0.50
C ASP A 144 -19.76 -1.38 1.30
#